data_1d21f3fa1fcb37ed19b734fe3a340d0c
#
_entry.id   1d21f3fa1fcb37ed19b734fe3a340d0c
#
_cell.length_a   1.000
_cell.length_b   1.000
_cell.length_c   1.000
_cell.angle_alpha   90.00
_cell.angle_beta   90.00
_cell.angle_gamma   90.00
#
_symmetry.space_group_name_H-M   'P 1'
#
loop_
_entity.id
_entity.type
_entity.pdbx_description
1 polymer ?
#
loop_
_entity_poly.entity_id
_entity_poly.type
_entity_poly.pdbx_seq_one_letter_code
_entity_poly.pdbx_strand_id
1 'polypeptide(L)'
;MKKGNGLNGFQIKLIMALLMVLDHVDKIPGLLPVGWDGIFHAVTRCVGVWFAFAAVEGFIHTRNRITYNLRLFFWAGLMFFGNVILNFLLQSKEIHNSNNIFLTLACGVLSLGIFFGFSKEKLELNGCDKWIRYGLGAVVFLVAAFLTEGGMVMIPFMLITYGYRKNEALRNLLYLALAVLLFVMSIEVYPSLSETLSMMLYNSDWLFITVLPFLYLYNGERGYTSKWSKYFFYIFYPA
;
A
#
# COMPACT_ATOMS: atom_id res chain seq x y z
N MET A 1 16.64 9.76 11.54
CA MET A 1 17.02 9.45 12.93
C MET A 1 17.46 7.98 13.00
N LYS A 2 18.69 7.68 13.42
CA LYS A 2 19.12 6.30 13.68
C LYS A 2 18.61 5.91 15.07
N LYS A 3 17.62 5.04 15.13
CA LYS A 3 17.18 4.41 16.39
C LYS A 3 17.95 3.10 16.53
N GLY A 4 18.90 3.05 17.42
CA GLY A 4 19.77 1.87 17.63
C GLY A 4 19.04 0.59 18.08
N ASN A 5 17.79 0.64 18.53
CA ASN A 5 17.04 -0.49 19.08
C ASN A 5 15.67 -0.67 18.40
N GLY A 6 15.60 -0.65 17.07
CA GLY A 6 14.36 -0.85 16.32
C GLY A 6 14.44 -2.08 15.39
N LEU A 7 13.33 -2.38 14.74
CA LEU A 7 13.23 -3.42 13.72
C LEU A 7 13.77 -2.90 12.39
N ASN A 8 14.51 -3.72 11.68
CA ASN A 8 14.94 -3.39 10.33
C ASN A 8 13.86 -3.72 9.29
N GLY A 9 14.02 -3.20 8.08
CA GLY A 9 13.03 -3.37 7.01
C GLY A 9 12.78 -4.82 6.62
N PHE A 10 13.74 -5.73 6.76
CA PHE A 10 13.53 -7.16 6.49
C PHE A 10 12.63 -7.79 7.56
N GLN A 11 12.87 -7.50 8.84
CA GLN A 11 12.07 -8.03 9.95
C GLN A 11 10.61 -7.57 9.85
N ILE A 12 10.38 -6.29 9.57
CA ILE A 12 9.01 -5.78 9.43
C ILE A 12 8.33 -6.38 8.19
N LYS A 13 9.04 -6.52 7.06
CA LYS A 13 8.49 -7.21 5.87
C LYS A 13 8.09 -8.65 6.17
N LEU A 14 8.84 -9.35 7.00
CA LEU A 14 8.49 -10.72 7.40
C LEU A 14 7.21 -10.73 8.25
N ILE A 15 7.07 -9.80 9.20
CA ILE A 15 5.84 -9.63 9.98
C ILE A 15 4.66 -9.33 9.06
N MET A 16 4.84 -8.41 8.09
CA MET A 16 3.80 -8.05 7.13
C MET A 16 3.43 -9.23 6.21
N ALA A 17 4.41 -10.06 5.82
CA ALA A 17 4.14 -11.28 5.06
C ALA A 17 3.30 -12.28 5.86
N LEU A 18 3.57 -12.45 7.15
CA LEU A 18 2.75 -13.30 8.03
C LEU A 18 1.33 -12.74 8.18
N LEU A 19 1.19 -11.43 8.38
CA LEU A 19 -0.13 -10.78 8.43
C LEU A 19 -0.88 -10.92 7.12
N MET A 20 -0.20 -10.86 5.96
CA MET A 20 -0.81 -11.06 4.66
C MET A 20 -1.41 -12.46 4.49
N VAL A 21 -0.80 -13.49 5.06
CA VAL A 21 -1.40 -14.83 5.08
C VAL A 21 -2.74 -14.79 5.79
N LEU A 22 -2.85 -14.08 6.92
CA LEU A 22 -4.11 -13.93 7.66
C LEU A 22 -5.18 -13.19 6.84
N ASP A 23 -4.78 -12.21 6.02
CA ASP A 23 -5.68 -11.46 5.14
C ASP A 23 -6.30 -12.33 4.01
N HIS A 24 -5.71 -13.48 3.74
CA HIS A 24 -6.15 -14.37 2.65
C HIS A 24 -6.80 -15.67 3.16
N VAL A 25 -6.80 -15.90 4.47
CA VAL A 25 -7.38 -17.11 5.06
C VAL A 25 -8.91 -17.14 4.90
N ASP A 26 -9.56 -15.99 4.84
CA ASP A 26 -11.01 -15.86 4.62
C ASP A 26 -11.45 -16.32 3.22
N LYS A 27 -10.54 -16.31 2.24
CA LYS A 27 -10.81 -16.81 0.89
C LYS A 27 -10.98 -18.34 0.82
N ILE A 28 -10.65 -19.06 1.91
CA ILE A 28 -10.82 -20.51 2.00
C ILE A 28 -12.16 -20.81 2.68
N PRO A 29 -13.18 -21.29 1.94
CA PRO A 29 -14.50 -21.55 2.50
C PRO A 29 -14.44 -22.54 3.68
N GLY A 30 -15.08 -22.17 4.79
CA GLY A 30 -15.21 -23.05 5.96
C GLY A 30 -13.98 -23.12 6.89
N LEU A 31 -12.91 -22.37 6.62
CA LEU A 31 -11.72 -22.35 7.47
C LEU A 31 -11.90 -21.44 8.70
N LEU A 32 -12.64 -20.33 8.55
CA LEU A 32 -12.89 -19.38 9.62
C LEU A 32 -14.30 -19.50 10.21
N PRO A 33 -14.43 -19.36 11.54
CA PRO A 33 -15.74 -19.14 12.16
C PRO A 33 -16.36 -17.82 11.69
N VAL A 34 -17.69 -17.73 11.69
CA VAL A 34 -18.45 -16.55 11.30
C VAL A 34 -18.02 -15.33 12.14
N GLY A 35 -17.68 -14.21 11.49
CA GLY A 35 -17.30 -12.94 12.12
C GLY A 35 -15.80 -12.76 12.37
N TRP A 36 -14.94 -13.77 12.15
CA TRP A 36 -13.49 -13.63 12.28
C TRP A 36 -12.85 -12.90 11.07
N ASP A 37 -13.50 -12.97 9.92
CA ASP A 37 -13.12 -12.26 8.70
C ASP A 37 -12.91 -10.75 8.93
N GLY A 38 -13.88 -10.08 9.56
CA GLY A 38 -13.77 -8.65 9.86
C GLY A 38 -12.61 -8.32 10.81
N ILE A 39 -12.31 -9.20 11.78
CA ILE A 39 -11.19 -9.01 12.71
C ILE A 39 -9.86 -9.14 11.96
N PHE A 40 -9.73 -10.14 11.09
CA PHE A 40 -8.51 -10.35 10.31
C PHE A 40 -8.29 -9.20 9.32
N HIS A 41 -9.33 -8.77 8.62
CA HIS A 41 -9.28 -7.57 7.79
C HIS A 41 -8.82 -6.33 8.57
N ALA A 42 -9.35 -6.11 9.76
CA ALA A 42 -8.97 -4.97 10.60
C ALA A 42 -7.49 -5.00 11.00
N VAL A 43 -6.97 -6.17 11.38
CA VAL A 43 -5.57 -6.35 11.81
C VAL A 43 -4.59 -6.21 10.64
N THR A 44 -4.99 -6.61 9.43
CA THR A 44 -4.13 -6.66 8.26
C THR A 44 -4.08 -5.36 7.45
N ARG A 45 -4.96 -4.37 7.74
CA ARG A 45 -4.98 -3.07 7.04
C ARG A 45 -3.64 -2.32 7.02
N CYS A 46 -2.76 -2.56 7.98
CA CYS A 46 -1.42 -1.97 7.98
C CYS A 46 -0.48 -2.54 6.91
N VAL A 47 -0.76 -3.75 6.37
CA VAL A 47 0.15 -4.48 5.48
C VAL A 47 0.41 -3.73 4.18
N GLY A 48 -0.64 -3.42 3.42
CA GLY A 48 -0.52 -2.69 2.15
C GLY A 48 0.16 -1.34 2.33
N VAL A 49 -0.18 -0.63 3.42
CA VAL A 49 0.36 0.69 3.73
C VAL A 49 1.84 0.63 4.13
N TRP A 50 2.28 -0.44 4.80
CA TRP A 50 3.70 -0.67 5.04
C TRP A 50 4.47 -0.84 3.72
N PHE A 51 3.90 -1.57 2.74
CA PHE A 51 4.54 -1.69 1.41
C PHE A 51 4.52 -0.39 0.64
N ALA A 52 3.47 0.42 0.78
CA ALA A 52 3.43 1.77 0.26
C ALA A 52 4.56 2.65 0.85
N PHE A 53 4.79 2.59 2.16
CA PHE A 53 5.92 3.24 2.82
C PHE A 53 7.26 2.73 2.26
N ALA A 54 7.43 1.41 2.17
CA ALA A 54 8.66 0.81 1.63
C ALA A 54 8.90 1.19 0.15
N ALA A 55 7.83 1.39 -0.64
CA ALA A 55 7.94 1.87 -2.02
C ALA A 55 8.40 3.35 -2.07
N VAL A 56 7.92 4.19 -1.15
CA VAL A 56 8.40 5.58 -1.01
C VAL A 56 9.88 5.60 -0.61
N GLU A 57 10.29 4.80 0.35
CA GLU A 57 11.70 4.63 0.73
C GLU A 57 12.55 4.18 -0.47
N GLY A 58 12.04 3.22 -1.26
CA GLY A 58 12.66 2.78 -2.50
C GLY A 58 12.83 3.92 -3.50
N PHE A 59 11.80 4.76 -3.69
CA PHE A 59 11.83 5.92 -4.57
C PHE A 59 12.83 7.00 -4.11
N ILE A 60 12.96 7.20 -2.80
CA ILE A 60 13.93 8.15 -2.21
C ILE A 60 15.37 7.69 -2.46
N HIS A 61 15.65 6.40 -2.21
CA HIS A 61 17.01 5.88 -2.19
C HIS A 61 17.52 5.34 -3.54
N THR A 62 16.62 5.10 -4.52
CA THR A 62 17.02 4.59 -5.83
C THR A 62 17.88 5.59 -6.60
N ARG A 63 18.82 5.10 -7.42
CA ARG A 63 19.62 5.92 -8.33
C ARG A 63 18.78 6.41 -9.51
N ASN A 64 17.95 5.53 -10.07
CA ASN A 64 17.09 5.83 -11.22
C ASN A 64 15.63 5.52 -10.85
N ARG A 65 14.83 6.58 -10.68
CA ARG A 65 13.41 6.50 -10.28
C ARG A 65 12.52 5.93 -11.39
N ILE A 66 12.86 6.20 -12.66
CA ILE A 66 12.11 5.66 -13.81
C ILE A 66 12.29 4.14 -13.86
N THR A 67 13.53 3.64 -13.82
CA THR A 67 13.80 2.21 -13.81
C THR A 67 13.18 1.51 -12.59
N TYR A 68 13.13 2.19 -11.45
CA TYR A 68 12.47 1.68 -10.25
C TYR A 68 10.96 1.53 -10.49
N ASN A 69 10.31 2.54 -11.05
CA ASN A 69 8.88 2.50 -11.38
C ASN A 69 8.55 1.44 -12.43
N LEU A 70 9.32 1.37 -13.53
CA LEU A 70 9.15 0.35 -14.56
C LEU A 70 9.25 -1.07 -14.00
N ARG A 71 10.11 -1.30 -13.01
CA ARG A 71 10.20 -2.59 -12.31
C ARG A 71 8.93 -2.92 -11.53
N LEU A 72 8.29 -1.94 -10.88
CA LEU A 72 7.01 -2.15 -10.21
C LEU A 72 5.90 -2.48 -11.21
N PHE A 73 5.83 -1.78 -12.35
CA PHE A 73 4.89 -2.11 -13.43
C PHE A 73 5.15 -3.50 -14.03
N PHE A 74 6.40 -3.91 -14.17
CA PHE A 74 6.73 -5.27 -14.62
C PHE A 74 6.17 -6.34 -13.66
N TRP A 75 6.34 -6.15 -12.34
CA TRP A 75 5.77 -7.06 -11.34
C TRP A 75 4.24 -6.99 -11.28
N ALA A 76 3.66 -5.81 -11.49
CA ALA A 76 2.21 -5.66 -11.63
C ALA A 76 1.68 -6.46 -12.84
N GLY A 77 2.37 -6.41 -13.97
CA GLY A 77 2.04 -7.22 -15.16
C GLY A 77 2.13 -8.72 -14.89
N LEU A 78 3.20 -9.18 -14.22
CA LEU A 78 3.33 -10.60 -13.84
C LEU A 78 2.20 -11.03 -12.89
N MET A 79 1.84 -10.20 -11.90
CA MET A 79 0.74 -10.50 -10.99
C MET A 79 -0.62 -10.55 -11.72
N PHE A 80 -0.84 -9.64 -12.66
CA PHE A 80 -2.05 -9.66 -13.49
C PHE A 80 -2.18 -10.96 -14.29
N PHE A 81 -1.12 -11.38 -14.99
CA PHE A 81 -1.11 -12.64 -15.72
C PHE A 81 -1.24 -13.85 -14.79
N GLY A 82 -0.61 -13.82 -13.62
CA GLY A 82 -0.77 -14.83 -12.58
C GLY A 82 -2.23 -14.99 -12.14
N ASN A 83 -2.92 -13.88 -11.85
CA ASN A 83 -4.33 -13.88 -11.51
C ASN A 83 -5.22 -14.44 -12.64
N VAL A 84 -4.95 -14.09 -13.90
CA VAL A 84 -5.68 -14.63 -15.06
C VAL A 84 -5.55 -16.16 -15.10
N ILE A 85 -4.32 -16.68 -14.95
CA ILE A 85 -4.05 -18.13 -14.96
C ILE A 85 -4.74 -18.80 -13.76
N LEU A 86 -4.62 -18.25 -12.55
CA LEU A 86 -5.25 -18.81 -11.35
C LEU A 86 -6.77 -18.82 -11.47
N ASN A 87 -7.38 -17.73 -11.91
CA ASN A 87 -8.82 -17.65 -12.12
C ASN A 87 -9.32 -18.68 -13.15
N PHE A 88 -8.53 -18.91 -14.20
CA PHE A 88 -8.84 -19.94 -15.18
C PHE A 88 -8.75 -21.36 -14.58
N LEU A 89 -7.69 -21.65 -13.83
CA LEU A 89 -7.49 -22.95 -13.20
C LEU A 89 -8.49 -23.25 -12.06
N LEU A 90 -8.93 -22.21 -11.33
CA LEU A 90 -9.81 -22.31 -10.17
C LEU A 90 -11.27 -21.97 -10.50
N GLN A 91 -11.61 -21.82 -11.77
CA GLN A 91 -12.97 -21.47 -12.23
C GLN A 91 -14.04 -22.43 -11.68
N SER A 92 -13.72 -23.72 -11.55
CA SER A 92 -14.63 -24.72 -11.00
C SER A 92 -14.90 -24.59 -9.49
N LYS A 93 -14.10 -23.77 -8.78
CA LYS A 93 -14.20 -23.54 -7.32
C LYS A 93 -14.81 -22.18 -6.97
N GLU A 94 -15.27 -21.43 -7.99
CA GLU A 94 -15.83 -20.07 -7.83
C GLU A 94 -14.88 -19.09 -7.11
N ILE A 95 -13.57 -19.38 -7.11
CA ILE A 95 -12.55 -18.51 -6.53
C ILE A 95 -12.12 -17.52 -7.60
N HIS A 96 -12.34 -16.22 -7.33
CA HIS A 96 -11.89 -15.13 -8.20
C HIS A 96 -10.93 -14.22 -7.46
N ASN A 97 -9.73 -14.06 -8.01
CA ASN A 97 -8.72 -13.16 -7.45
C ASN A 97 -8.38 -12.06 -8.46
N SER A 98 -8.55 -10.80 -8.05
CA SER A 98 -8.22 -9.62 -8.87
C SER A 98 -7.18 -8.71 -8.21
N ASN A 99 -6.68 -9.09 -7.05
CA ASN A 99 -5.78 -8.28 -6.24
C ASN A 99 -4.46 -8.01 -6.97
N ASN A 100 -4.02 -6.75 -6.99
CA ASN A 100 -2.77 -6.35 -7.62
C ASN A 100 -2.11 -5.17 -6.90
N ILE A 101 -1.53 -5.45 -5.75
CA ILE A 101 -0.83 -4.44 -4.93
C ILE A 101 0.33 -3.77 -5.69
N PHE A 102 1.03 -4.51 -6.57
CA PHE A 102 2.13 -3.93 -7.35
C PHE A 102 1.65 -2.84 -8.31
N LEU A 103 0.44 -2.96 -8.85
CA LEU A 103 -0.15 -1.92 -9.70
C LEU A 103 -0.37 -0.64 -8.88
N THR A 104 -0.92 -0.75 -7.68
CA THR A 104 -1.12 0.38 -6.77
C THR A 104 0.21 1.06 -6.40
N LEU A 105 1.22 0.25 -6.04
CA LEU A 105 2.55 0.76 -5.73
C LEU A 105 3.21 1.44 -6.94
N ALA A 106 3.06 0.86 -8.14
CA ALA A 106 3.60 1.42 -9.38
C ALA A 106 2.95 2.77 -9.72
N CYS A 107 1.62 2.85 -9.63
CA CYS A 107 0.86 4.08 -9.85
C CYS A 107 1.16 5.15 -8.79
N GLY A 108 1.31 4.74 -7.52
CA GLY A 108 1.73 5.64 -6.44
C GLY A 108 3.12 6.23 -6.68
N VAL A 109 4.10 5.40 -7.06
CA VAL A 109 5.46 5.85 -7.41
C VAL A 109 5.44 6.72 -8.68
N LEU A 110 4.60 6.40 -9.68
CA LEU A 110 4.40 7.25 -10.85
C LEU A 110 3.89 8.64 -10.46
N SER A 111 2.86 8.69 -9.60
CA SER A 111 2.32 9.95 -9.07
C SER A 111 3.40 10.76 -8.34
N LEU A 112 4.22 10.13 -7.49
CA LEU A 112 5.37 10.77 -6.85
C LEU A 112 6.36 11.34 -7.88
N GLY A 113 6.67 10.58 -8.94
CA GLY A 113 7.56 11.01 -10.01
C GLY A 113 7.01 12.21 -10.77
N ILE A 114 5.71 12.24 -11.03
CA ILE A 114 5.04 13.36 -11.69
C ILE A 114 5.02 14.58 -10.76
N PHE A 115 4.59 14.49 -9.51
CA PHE A 115 4.49 15.62 -8.59
C PHE A 115 5.87 16.17 -8.17
N PHE A 116 6.84 15.30 -7.86
CA PHE A 116 8.10 15.71 -7.24
C PHE A 116 9.33 15.54 -8.15
N GLY A 117 9.15 14.98 -9.35
CA GLY A 117 10.20 14.76 -10.34
C GLY A 117 10.84 13.38 -10.27
N PHE A 118 11.08 12.80 -11.45
CA PHE A 118 11.85 11.57 -11.60
C PHE A 118 13.36 11.80 -11.45
N SER A 119 13.86 13.00 -11.81
CA SER A 119 15.25 13.39 -11.56
C SER A 119 15.42 13.81 -10.09
N LYS A 120 16.61 13.58 -9.54
CA LYS A 120 17.01 14.13 -8.24
C LYS A 120 17.42 15.60 -8.35
N GLU A 121 17.78 16.04 -9.55
CA GLU A 121 18.05 17.43 -9.86
C GLU A 121 16.74 18.21 -9.96
N LYS A 122 16.73 19.40 -9.39
CA LYS A 122 15.56 20.28 -9.49
C LYS A 122 15.50 20.80 -10.94
N LEU A 123 14.50 20.33 -11.68
CA LEU A 123 14.16 20.95 -12.96
C LEU A 123 13.45 22.28 -12.68
N GLU A 124 14.03 23.37 -13.12
CA GLU A 124 13.34 24.66 -13.14
C GLU A 124 12.32 24.62 -14.27
N LEU A 125 11.06 24.44 -13.91
CA LEU A 125 9.94 24.43 -14.84
C LEU A 125 9.36 25.86 -14.94
N ASN A 126 8.98 26.27 -16.14
CA ASN A 126 8.19 27.47 -16.36
C ASN A 126 6.80 27.35 -15.72
N GLY A 127 6.12 28.48 -15.50
CA GLY A 127 4.83 28.49 -14.80
C GLY A 127 3.78 27.56 -15.45
N CYS A 128 3.67 27.59 -16.78
CA CYS A 128 2.76 26.75 -17.54
C CYS A 128 3.07 25.25 -17.37
N ASP A 129 4.35 24.87 -17.46
CA ASP A 129 4.79 23.47 -17.33
C ASP A 129 4.51 22.91 -15.93
N LYS A 130 4.57 23.75 -14.89
CA LYS A 130 4.19 23.38 -13.52
C LYS A 130 2.71 23.02 -13.44
N TRP A 131 1.84 23.83 -14.01
CA TRP A 131 0.39 23.57 -13.97
C TRP A 131 0.02 22.32 -14.76
N ILE A 132 0.59 22.11 -15.95
CA ILE A 132 0.41 20.89 -16.75
C ILE A 132 0.84 19.66 -15.93
N ARG A 133 2.01 19.74 -15.30
CA ARG A 133 2.55 18.66 -14.48
C ARG A 133 1.66 18.34 -13.29
N TYR A 134 1.17 19.36 -12.57
CA TYR A 134 0.26 19.14 -11.44
C TYR A 134 -1.10 18.61 -11.89
N GLY A 135 -1.63 19.10 -13.01
CA GLY A 135 -2.85 18.58 -13.60
C GLY A 135 -2.74 17.11 -14.00
N LEU A 136 -1.66 16.74 -14.70
CA LEU A 136 -1.37 15.35 -15.04
C LEU A 136 -1.19 14.48 -13.79
N GLY A 137 -0.48 14.98 -12.79
CA GLY A 137 -0.30 14.28 -11.51
C GLY A 137 -1.63 14.05 -10.78
N ALA A 138 -2.51 15.05 -10.79
CA ALA A 138 -3.85 14.93 -10.20
C ALA A 138 -4.72 13.89 -10.94
N VAL A 139 -4.69 13.88 -12.27
CA VAL A 139 -5.41 12.87 -13.06
C VAL A 139 -4.89 11.46 -12.75
N VAL A 140 -3.58 11.25 -12.79
CA VAL A 140 -2.96 9.95 -12.46
C VAL A 140 -3.28 9.54 -11.02
N PHE A 141 -3.22 10.48 -10.08
CA PHE A 141 -3.59 10.25 -8.69
C PHE A 141 -5.04 9.77 -8.55
N LEU A 142 -5.99 10.48 -9.14
CA LEU A 142 -7.42 10.15 -9.05
C LEU A 142 -7.72 8.80 -9.71
N VAL A 143 -7.25 8.61 -10.94
CA VAL A 143 -7.44 7.33 -11.66
C VAL A 143 -6.88 6.17 -10.84
N ALA A 144 -5.67 6.31 -10.33
CA ALA A 144 -5.04 5.25 -9.55
C ALA A 144 -5.73 5.03 -8.19
N ALA A 145 -6.16 6.10 -7.51
CA ALA A 145 -6.86 5.99 -6.23
C ALA A 145 -8.16 5.19 -6.34
N PHE A 146 -8.90 5.35 -7.44
CA PHE A 146 -10.19 4.68 -7.61
C PHE A 146 -10.11 3.33 -8.35
N LEU A 147 -9.12 3.12 -9.21
CA LEU A 147 -9.03 1.93 -10.06
C LEU A 147 -8.04 0.88 -9.59
N THR A 148 -7.24 1.16 -8.54
CA THR A 148 -6.28 0.17 -8.03
C THR A 148 -6.66 -0.31 -6.63
N GLU A 149 -6.23 -1.52 -6.29
CA GLU A 149 -6.48 -2.15 -5.00
C GLU A 149 -5.91 -1.32 -3.84
N GLY A 150 -6.76 -0.92 -2.90
CA GLY A 150 -6.36 -0.06 -1.78
C GLY A 150 -5.83 1.32 -2.19
N GLY A 151 -6.06 1.75 -3.45
CA GLY A 151 -5.54 3.00 -4.00
C GLY A 151 -6.01 4.23 -3.24
N MET A 152 -7.26 4.25 -2.73
CA MET A 152 -7.81 5.36 -1.93
C MET A 152 -7.04 5.60 -0.63
N VAL A 153 -6.41 4.57 -0.09
CA VAL A 153 -5.59 4.64 1.13
C VAL A 153 -4.11 4.84 0.79
N MET A 154 -3.58 3.94 -0.05
CA MET A 154 -2.13 3.83 -0.25
C MET A 154 -1.55 5.01 -1.03
N ILE A 155 -2.26 5.53 -2.02
CA ILE A 155 -1.72 6.60 -2.87
C ILE A 155 -1.66 7.94 -2.13
N PRO A 156 -2.73 8.43 -1.44
CA PRO A 156 -2.62 9.58 -0.56
C PRO A 156 -1.56 9.41 0.53
N PHE A 157 -1.49 8.23 1.15
CA PHE A 157 -0.48 7.91 2.14
C PHE A 157 0.95 8.08 1.58
N MET A 158 1.23 7.59 0.36
CA MET A 158 2.54 7.73 -0.28
C MET A 158 2.90 9.19 -0.55
N LEU A 159 1.94 10.01 -1.00
CA LEU A 159 2.15 11.45 -1.23
C LEU A 159 2.44 12.19 0.08
N ILE A 160 1.68 11.91 1.14
CA ILE A 160 1.90 12.47 2.47
C ILE A 160 3.28 12.06 2.99
N THR A 161 3.62 10.76 2.89
CA THR A 161 4.90 10.21 3.32
C THR A 161 6.08 10.93 2.67
N TYR A 162 6.05 11.09 1.36
CA TYR A 162 7.13 11.73 0.62
C TYR A 162 7.16 13.25 0.81
N GLY A 163 6.01 13.90 0.74
CA GLY A 163 5.90 15.36 0.84
C GLY A 163 6.33 15.89 2.19
N TYR A 164 5.94 15.21 3.25
CA TYR A 164 6.19 15.63 4.63
C TYR A 164 7.25 14.80 5.37
N ARG A 165 8.15 14.12 4.62
CA ARG A 165 9.21 13.25 5.19
C ARG A 165 10.14 13.96 6.18
N LYS A 166 10.26 15.29 6.10
CA LYS A 166 11.09 16.09 6.99
C LYS A 166 10.37 16.57 8.26
N ASN A 167 9.03 16.51 8.28
CA ASN A 167 8.20 16.95 9.39
C ASN A 167 7.30 15.79 9.85
N GLU A 168 7.82 14.99 10.79
CA GLU A 168 7.13 13.81 11.29
C GLU A 168 5.79 14.15 11.96
N ALA A 169 5.72 15.25 12.71
CA ALA A 169 4.49 15.65 13.41
C ALA A 169 3.36 15.96 12.40
N LEU A 170 3.64 16.79 11.39
CA LEU A 170 2.66 17.15 10.37
C LEU A 170 2.28 15.93 9.51
N ARG A 171 3.25 15.07 9.16
CA ARG A 171 3.01 13.82 8.45
C ARG A 171 2.02 12.93 9.22
N ASN A 172 2.27 12.71 10.51
CA ASN A 172 1.42 11.87 11.34
C ASN A 172 0.03 12.49 11.56
N LEU A 173 -0.06 13.82 11.66
CA LEU A 173 -1.33 14.54 11.72
C LEU A 173 -2.14 14.34 10.42
N LEU A 174 -1.49 14.40 9.25
CA LEU A 174 -2.15 14.17 7.97
C LEU A 174 -2.59 12.69 7.79
N TYR A 175 -1.84 11.74 8.32
CA TYR A 175 -2.28 10.34 8.37
C TYR A 175 -3.54 10.20 9.23
N LEU A 176 -3.57 10.85 10.40
CA LEU A 176 -4.76 10.84 11.27
C LEU A 176 -5.96 11.49 10.57
N ALA A 177 -5.75 12.63 9.90
CA ALA A 177 -6.82 13.29 9.13
C ALA A 177 -7.36 12.39 8.00
N LEU A 178 -6.48 11.69 7.27
CA LEU A 178 -6.88 10.71 6.27
C LEU A 178 -7.64 9.54 6.89
N ALA A 179 -7.19 9.02 8.04
CA ALA A 179 -7.89 7.94 8.74
C ALA A 179 -9.28 8.37 9.20
N VAL A 180 -9.43 9.58 9.75
CA VAL A 180 -10.74 10.13 10.13
C VAL A 180 -11.65 10.30 8.92
N LEU A 181 -11.12 10.78 7.79
CA LEU A 181 -11.89 10.91 6.55
C LEU A 181 -12.42 9.54 6.09
N LEU A 182 -11.55 8.54 6.01
CA LEU A 182 -11.93 7.18 5.62
C LEU A 182 -12.90 6.54 6.61
N PHE A 183 -12.72 6.80 7.91
CA PHE A 183 -13.66 6.34 8.94
C PHE A 183 -15.06 6.92 8.72
N VAL A 184 -15.16 8.24 8.50
CA VAL A 184 -16.44 8.88 8.21
C VAL A 184 -17.08 8.32 6.93
N MET A 185 -16.27 8.05 5.90
CA MET A 185 -16.75 7.45 4.65
C MET A 185 -17.19 5.97 4.81
N SER A 186 -16.68 5.26 5.82
CA SER A 186 -17.03 3.86 6.08
C SER A 186 -18.30 3.70 6.93
N ILE A 187 -18.87 4.79 7.44
CA ILE A 187 -20.08 4.75 8.28
C ILE A 187 -21.30 4.57 7.39
N GLU A 188 -21.84 3.37 7.34
CA GLU A 188 -23.13 3.04 6.78
C GLU A 188 -24.05 2.56 7.90
N VAL A 189 -25.25 3.14 7.99
CA VAL A 189 -26.22 2.80 9.05
C VAL A 189 -27.12 1.68 8.55
N TYR A 190 -27.05 0.52 9.21
CA TYR A 190 -27.88 -0.66 8.96
C TYR A 190 -29.02 -0.75 9.99
N PRO A 191 -30.09 -1.52 9.72
CA PRO A 191 -31.20 -1.69 10.64
C PRO A 191 -30.82 -2.20 12.03
N SER A 192 -29.74 -2.98 12.15
CA SER A 192 -29.23 -3.46 13.42
C SER A 192 -27.85 -2.88 13.74
N LEU A 193 -27.62 -2.60 15.03
CA LEU A 193 -26.33 -2.11 15.51
C LEU A 193 -25.19 -3.13 15.26
N SER A 194 -25.50 -4.43 15.39
CA SER A 194 -24.54 -5.50 15.14
C SER A 194 -24.10 -5.55 13.66
N GLU A 195 -25.03 -5.37 12.73
CA GLU A 195 -24.71 -5.29 11.30
C GLU A 195 -23.88 -4.05 10.99
N THR A 196 -24.27 -2.89 11.53
CA THR A 196 -23.50 -1.65 11.38
C THR A 196 -22.05 -1.83 11.84
N LEU A 197 -21.83 -2.43 13.02
CA LEU A 197 -20.49 -2.67 13.55
C LEU A 197 -19.72 -3.70 12.72
N SER A 198 -20.35 -4.77 12.28
CA SER A 198 -19.73 -5.79 11.43
C SER A 198 -19.29 -5.21 10.09
N MET A 199 -20.13 -4.41 9.44
CA MET A 199 -19.81 -3.76 8.17
C MET A 199 -18.73 -2.68 8.33
N MET A 200 -18.70 -1.97 9.46
CA MET A 200 -17.64 -1.01 9.78
C MET A 200 -16.28 -1.68 10.01
N LEU A 201 -16.26 -2.91 10.55
CA LEU A 201 -15.05 -3.73 10.67
C LEU A 201 -14.63 -4.32 9.33
N TYR A 202 -15.58 -4.70 8.49
CA TYR A 202 -15.31 -5.17 7.13
C TYR A 202 -14.71 -4.05 6.26
N ASN A 203 -15.32 -2.85 6.29
CA ASN A 203 -14.83 -1.65 5.61
C ASN A 203 -13.78 -0.90 6.46
N SER A 204 -12.78 -1.60 6.94
CA SER A 204 -11.82 -1.12 7.93
C SER A 204 -10.61 -0.38 7.35
N ASP A 205 -10.72 0.22 6.17
CA ASP A 205 -9.61 0.94 5.50
C ASP A 205 -9.04 2.08 6.35
N TRP A 206 -9.83 2.69 7.22
CA TRP A 206 -9.39 3.70 8.18
C TRP A 206 -8.39 3.14 9.22
N LEU A 207 -8.36 1.82 9.46
CA LEU A 207 -7.39 1.16 10.32
C LEU A 207 -5.99 1.06 9.70
N PHE A 208 -5.77 1.56 8.47
CA PHE A 208 -4.42 1.70 7.94
C PHE A 208 -3.49 2.44 8.92
N ILE A 209 -4.04 3.29 9.79
CA ILE A 209 -3.28 4.05 10.80
C ILE A 209 -2.49 3.13 11.76
N THR A 210 -2.88 1.86 11.88
CA THR A 210 -2.16 0.85 12.66
C THR A 210 -0.76 0.55 12.11
N VAL A 211 -0.40 1.08 10.96
CA VAL A 211 0.98 1.08 10.45
C VAL A 211 1.92 1.95 11.30
N LEU A 212 1.43 2.96 12.03
CA LEU A 212 2.26 3.90 12.78
C LEU A 212 3.20 3.24 13.81
N PRO A 213 2.80 2.26 14.62
CA PRO A 213 3.72 1.52 15.48
C PRO A 213 4.90 0.91 14.72
N PHE A 214 4.67 0.35 13.54
CA PHE A 214 5.73 -0.23 12.71
C PHE A 214 6.65 0.82 12.12
N LEU A 215 6.12 1.98 11.71
CA LEU A 215 6.92 3.12 11.25
C LEU A 215 7.78 3.68 12.40
N TYR A 216 7.26 3.67 13.61
CA TYR A 216 8.00 4.10 14.80
C TYR A 216 9.12 3.11 15.16
N LEU A 217 8.85 1.81 15.05
CA LEU A 217 9.83 0.76 15.32
C LEU A 217 10.88 0.63 14.22
N TYR A 218 10.64 1.15 13.01
CA TYR A 218 11.58 1.06 11.90
C TYR A 218 12.85 1.86 12.16
N ASN A 219 14.01 1.20 12.16
CA ASN A 219 15.30 1.81 12.44
C ASN A 219 15.96 2.49 11.22
N GLY A 220 15.33 2.45 10.04
CA GLY A 220 15.86 3.01 8.80
C GLY A 220 16.83 2.10 8.04
N GLU A 221 17.12 0.90 8.55
CA GLU A 221 18.03 -0.05 7.94
C GLU A 221 17.27 -1.09 7.11
N ARG A 222 17.83 -1.49 5.96
CA ARG A 222 17.22 -2.52 5.11
C ARG A 222 17.20 -3.90 5.77
N GLY A 223 18.18 -4.18 6.63
CA GLY A 223 18.39 -5.49 7.22
C GLY A 223 19.00 -6.49 6.23
N TYR A 224 18.63 -7.78 6.34
CA TYR A 224 19.19 -8.86 5.52
C TYR A 224 18.93 -8.64 4.02
N THR A 225 20.00 -8.56 3.22
CA THR A 225 19.98 -8.20 1.80
C THR A 225 20.57 -9.28 0.90
N SER A 226 20.09 -10.51 0.99
CA SER A 226 20.49 -11.54 0.02
C SER A 226 19.65 -11.45 -1.27
N LYS A 227 20.17 -12.03 -2.36
CA LYS A 227 19.37 -12.18 -3.60
C LYS A 227 18.07 -12.94 -3.30
N TRP A 228 18.13 -13.99 -2.49
CA TRP A 228 16.99 -14.80 -2.07
C TRP A 228 15.92 -13.99 -1.31
N SER A 229 16.32 -13.15 -0.34
CA SER A 229 15.34 -12.33 0.41
C SER A 229 14.62 -11.34 -0.49
N LYS A 230 15.29 -10.80 -1.51
CA LYS A 230 14.68 -9.90 -2.48
C LYS A 230 13.64 -10.61 -3.36
N TYR A 231 13.99 -11.77 -3.93
CA TYR A 231 13.09 -12.52 -4.80
C TYR A 231 11.97 -13.21 -4.01
N PHE A 232 12.24 -13.63 -2.77
CA PHE A 232 11.22 -14.20 -1.89
C PHE A 232 9.99 -13.29 -1.80
N PHE A 233 10.15 -12.03 -1.48
CA PHE A 233 9.02 -11.11 -1.37
C PHE A 233 8.33 -10.82 -2.72
N TYR A 234 9.08 -10.78 -3.82
CA TYR A 234 8.48 -10.60 -5.15
C TYR A 234 7.66 -11.81 -5.62
N ILE A 235 8.00 -13.01 -5.16
CA ILE A 235 7.26 -14.24 -5.48
C ILE A 235 6.14 -14.47 -4.47
N PHE A 236 6.40 -14.22 -3.20
CA PHE A 236 5.44 -14.46 -2.11
C PHE A 236 4.16 -13.62 -2.24
N TYR A 237 4.27 -12.37 -2.69
CA TYR A 237 3.11 -11.49 -2.80
C TYR A 237 2.18 -11.83 -3.97
N PRO A 238 2.64 -12.30 -5.14
CA PRO A 238 1.75 -12.78 -6.20
C PRO A 238 1.21 -14.18 -5.98
N ALA A 239 1.83 -14.98 -5.11
CA ALA A 239 1.46 -16.37 -4.83
C ALA A 239 0.32 -16.49 -3.83
#